data_66b936fd6b4a77fe96d6b86c00b17afe
#
_entry.id   66b936fd6b4a77fe96d6b86c00b17afe
#
_cell.length_a   1.000
_cell.length_b   1.000
_cell.length_c   1.000
_cell.angle_alpha   90.00
_cell.angle_beta   90.00
_cell.angle_gamma   90.00
#
_symmetry.space_group_name_H-M   'P 1'
#
loop_
_entity.id
_entity.type
_entity.pdbx_description
1 polymer ?
#
loop_
_entity_poly.entity_id
_entity_poly.type
_entity_poly.pdbx_seq_one_letter_code
_entity_poly.pdbx_strand_id
1 'polypeptide(L)'
;TMIGEAHIEFFGKRDKIADAKMEITHGLKEDGTLVYNGDEPLLKERAAKLKQYTKTFGRELGNDLYATSVTAAPNHVTFQVNEWPGLNFDLPMGGEYNVNNALAAIMVGKLLHVKPENMQQALAGVELTANRAEWIQGDAGEAILSDVYNSNPTAVKQVIKTLATVKTNGRHIAVLGDMLELGDASADRKSTRL
;
A
#
# COMPACT_ATOMS: atom_id res chain seq x y z
N THR A 1 1.74 -7.59 -1.88
CA THR A 1 1.98 -6.20 -2.22
C THR A 1 1.35 -5.85 -3.56
N MET A 2 1.40 -4.59 -3.98
CA MET A 2 0.78 -4.08 -5.20
C MET A 2 1.58 -4.43 -6.46
N ILE A 3 0.89 -4.66 -7.58
CA ILE A 3 1.47 -4.70 -8.94
C ILE A 3 1.21 -3.34 -9.59
N GLY A 4 2.14 -2.42 -9.42
CA GLY A 4 2.11 -1.09 -10.03
C GLY A 4 2.91 -1.01 -11.32
N GLU A 5 3.37 0.20 -11.63
CA GLU A 5 4.23 0.50 -12.78
C GLU A 5 5.70 0.73 -12.37
N ALA A 6 6.04 0.49 -11.09
CA ALA A 6 7.42 0.57 -10.64
C ALA A 6 8.30 -0.42 -11.42
N HIS A 7 9.46 0.06 -11.88
CA HIS A 7 10.43 -0.71 -12.68
C HIS A 7 9.89 -1.21 -14.04
N ILE A 8 8.82 -0.59 -14.58
CA ILE A 8 8.19 -1.05 -15.84
C ILE A 8 9.16 -0.97 -17.03
N GLU A 9 10.15 -0.09 -16.97
CA GLU A 9 11.23 0.01 -17.97
C GLU A 9 11.96 -1.33 -18.16
N PHE A 10 12.22 -2.06 -17.07
CA PHE A 10 12.94 -3.34 -17.10
C PHE A 10 12.02 -4.51 -17.43
N PHE A 11 10.78 -4.44 -17.03
CA PHE A 11 9.82 -5.54 -17.19
C PHE A 11 8.92 -5.40 -18.41
N GLY A 12 8.83 -4.23 -19.01
CA GLY A 12 8.02 -3.93 -20.17
C GLY A 12 6.52 -3.86 -19.91
N LYS A 13 5.97 -4.73 -19.06
CA LYS A 13 4.54 -4.78 -18.74
C LYS A 13 4.26 -5.32 -17.33
N ARG A 14 3.08 -5.00 -16.79
CA ARG A 14 2.65 -5.40 -15.45
C ARG A 14 2.65 -6.92 -15.23
N ASP A 15 2.35 -7.71 -16.27
CA ASP A 15 2.43 -9.17 -16.20
C ASP A 15 3.82 -9.64 -15.78
N LYS A 16 4.87 -9.05 -16.36
CA LYS A 16 6.25 -9.41 -16.03
C LYS A 16 6.65 -8.98 -14.63
N ILE A 17 6.12 -7.85 -14.15
CA ILE A 17 6.28 -7.45 -12.76
C ILE A 17 5.59 -8.47 -11.82
N ALA A 18 4.41 -8.96 -12.20
CA ALA A 18 3.73 -10.00 -11.43
C ALA A 18 4.51 -11.32 -11.45
N ASP A 19 5.05 -11.74 -12.61
CA ASP A 19 5.91 -12.93 -12.73
C ASP A 19 7.10 -12.82 -11.77
N ALA A 20 7.85 -11.72 -11.83
CA ALA A 20 9.02 -11.49 -10.96
C ALA A 20 8.65 -11.49 -9.46
N LYS A 21 7.53 -10.89 -9.06
CA LYS A 21 7.08 -10.93 -7.66
C LYS A 21 6.65 -12.33 -7.21
N MET A 22 6.16 -13.15 -8.12
CA MET A 22 5.78 -14.55 -7.83
C MET A 22 6.99 -15.49 -7.74
N GLU A 23 8.19 -15.07 -8.16
CA GLU A 23 9.42 -15.87 -7.97
C GLU A 23 9.68 -16.20 -6.48
N ILE A 24 9.16 -15.41 -5.55
CA ILE A 24 9.21 -15.72 -4.11
C ILE A 24 8.63 -17.10 -3.80
N THR A 25 7.72 -17.60 -4.62
CA THR A 25 7.11 -18.92 -4.44
C THR A 25 8.05 -20.09 -4.78
N HIS A 26 9.14 -19.85 -5.51
CA HIS A 26 10.13 -20.87 -5.81
C HIS A 26 10.89 -21.34 -4.56
N GLY A 27 11.03 -20.46 -3.56
CA GLY A 27 11.61 -20.80 -2.26
C GLY A 27 10.59 -21.23 -1.21
N LEU A 28 9.30 -21.24 -1.54
CA LEU A 28 8.24 -21.61 -0.60
C LEU A 28 8.20 -23.13 -0.42
N LYS A 29 8.25 -23.59 0.83
CA LYS A 29 8.12 -25.00 1.17
C LYS A 29 6.76 -25.56 0.73
N GLU A 30 6.65 -26.91 0.63
CA GLU A 30 5.41 -27.57 0.23
C GLU A 30 4.23 -27.25 1.16
N ASP A 31 4.50 -27.14 2.46
CA ASP A 31 3.55 -26.75 3.52
C ASP A 31 3.48 -25.23 3.76
N GLY A 32 4.20 -24.45 2.96
CA GLY A 32 4.24 -23.01 3.06
C GLY A 32 2.96 -22.33 2.58
N THR A 33 2.71 -21.12 3.04
CA THR A 33 1.55 -20.31 2.67
C THR A 33 1.96 -19.03 1.98
N LEU A 34 1.48 -18.81 0.76
CA LEU A 34 1.59 -17.54 0.07
C LEU A 34 0.51 -16.58 0.56
N VAL A 35 0.91 -15.43 1.09
CA VAL A 35 0.00 -14.32 1.42
C VAL A 35 0.07 -13.28 0.31
N TYR A 36 -1.04 -12.94 -0.32
CA TYR A 36 -1.06 -12.01 -1.43
C TYR A 36 -2.31 -11.13 -1.46
N ASN A 37 -2.22 -9.99 -2.16
CA ASN A 37 -3.37 -9.11 -2.38
C ASN A 37 -4.32 -9.75 -3.40
N GLY A 38 -5.49 -10.19 -2.94
CA GLY A 38 -6.49 -10.86 -3.78
C GLY A 38 -7.32 -9.90 -4.63
N ASP A 39 -7.20 -8.58 -4.44
CA ASP A 39 -7.80 -7.58 -5.34
C ASP A 39 -6.98 -7.42 -6.63
N GLU A 40 -5.78 -8.03 -6.71
CA GLU A 40 -4.92 -7.95 -7.89
C GLU A 40 -5.11 -9.20 -8.77
N PRO A 41 -5.79 -9.08 -9.93
CA PRO A 41 -6.11 -10.20 -10.80
C PRO A 41 -4.87 -10.98 -11.28
N LEU A 42 -3.75 -10.26 -11.56
CA LEU A 42 -2.51 -10.87 -12.02
C LEU A 42 -1.89 -11.80 -10.97
N LEU A 43 -2.02 -11.47 -9.68
CA LEU A 43 -1.57 -12.34 -8.60
C LEU A 43 -2.54 -13.51 -8.40
N LYS A 44 -3.83 -13.26 -8.46
CA LYS A 44 -4.87 -14.28 -8.29
C LYS A 44 -4.74 -15.39 -9.33
N GLU A 45 -4.56 -15.03 -10.62
CA GLU A 45 -4.36 -15.97 -11.71
C GLU A 45 -3.14 -16.88 -11.49
N ARG A 46 -2.04 -16.31 -10.99
CA ARG A 46 -0.78 -17.04 -10.76
C ARG A 46 -0.86 -17.91 -9.50
N ALA A 47 -1.43 -17.37 -8.44
CA ALA A 47 -1.61 -18.11 -7.20
C ALA A 47 -2.50 -19.34 -7.37
N ALA A 48 -3.50 -19.30 -8.25
CA ALA A 48 -4.37 -20.44 -8.55
C ALA A 48 -3.62 -21.65 -9.15
N LYS A 49 -2.39 -21.46 -9.65
CA LYS A 49 -1.54 -22.52 -10.23
C LYS A 49 -0.58 -23.14 -9.22
N LEU A 50 -0.52 -22.57 -7.99
CA LEU A 50 0.37 -23.07 -6.93
C LEU A 50 -0.20 -24.33 -6.27
N LYS A 51 0.71 -25.18 -5.79
CA LYS A 51 0.36 -26.35 -4.97
C LYS A 51 0.31 -26.01 -3.48
N GLN A 52 1.03 -24.97 -3.06
CA GLN A 52 1.11 -24.48 -1.71
C GLN A 52 -0.18 -23.80 -1.29
N TYR A 53 -0.35 -23.64 0.02
CA TYR A 53 -1.48 -22.89 0.57
C TYR A 53 -1.43 -21.43 0.17
N THR A 54 -2.61 -20.83 0.02
CA THR A 54 -2.73 -19.40 -0.28
C THR A 54 -3.69 -18.73 0.69
N LYS A 55 -3.38 -17.48 1.04
CA LYS A 55 -4.23 -16.61 1.83
C LYS A 55 -4.27 -15.22 1.20
N THR A 56 -5.47 -14.68 1.08
CA THR A 56 -5.71 -13.40 0.43
C THR A 56 -6.06 -12.32 1.42
N PHE A 57 -5.57 -11.13 1.15
CA PHE A 57 -6.03 -9.91 1.81
C PHE A 57 -6.40 -8.85 0.77
N GLY A 58 -7.28 -7.92 1.13
CA GLY A 58 -7.67 -6.85 0.22
C GLY A 58 -8.80 -5.98 0.74
N ARG A 59 -9.38 -5.19 -0.16
CA ARG A 59 -10.54 -4.31 0.11
C ARG A 59 -11.84 -4.92 -0.39
N GLU A 60 -11.77 -5.83 -1.36
CA GLU A 60 -12.93 -6.48 -1.93
C GLU A 60 -13.41 -7.65 -1.07
N LEU A 61 -14.74 -7.82 -1.05
CA LEU A 61 -15.38 -9.00 -0.47
C LEU A 61 -14.87 -10.26 -1.19
N GLY A 62 -14.71 -11.34 -0.43
CA GLY A 62 -14.21 -12.62 -0.97
C GLY A 62 -12.72 -12.86 -0.74
N ASN A 63 -11.97 -11.86 -0.22
CA ASN A 63 -10.67 -12.12 0.37
C ASN A 63 -10.81 -12.86 1.71
N ASP A 64 -9.81 -13.67 2.11
CA ASP A 64 -9.78 -14.29 3.43
C ASP A 64 -9.77 -13.23 4.54
N LEU A 65 -9.07 -12.12 4.33
CA LEU A 65 -9.04 -10.96 5.22
C LEU A 65 -9.31 -9.69 4.40
N TYR A 66 -10.35 -8.96 4.73
CA TYR A 66 -10.64 -7.70 4.06
C TYR A 66 -11.04 -6.60 5.05
N ALA A 67 -10.74 -5.36 4.66
CA ALA A 67 -11.06 -4.20 5.48
C ALA A 67 -12.54 -3.83 5.37
N THR A 68 -13.10 -3.45 6.51
CA THR A 68 -14.43 -2.88 6.64
C THR A 68 -14.32 -1.51 7.33
N SER A 69 -15.35 -0.65 7.20
CA SER A 69 -15.46 0.61 7.96
C SER A 69 -14.20 1.50 7.91
N VAL A 70 -13.63 1.69 6.71
CA VAL A 70 -12.42 2.49 6.55
C VAL A 70 -12.73 3.98 6.63
N THR A 71 -12.01 4.68 7.50
CA THR A 71 -12.06 6.14 7.64
C THR A 71 -10.64 6.69 7.54
N ALA A 72 -10.41 7.55 6.55
CA ALA A 72 -9.11 8.17 6.32
C ALA A 72 -9.10 9.65 6.69
N ALA A 73 -8.04 10.06 7.36
CA ALA A 73 -7.68 11.45 7.62
C ALA A 73 -6.28 11.73 7.03
N PRO A 74 -5.84 12.99 6.96
CA PRO A 74 -4.54 13.32 6.35
C PRO A 74 -3.34 12.62 6.99
N ASN A 75 -3.39 12.37 8.29
CA ASN A 75 -2.30 11.81 9.09
C ASN A 75 -2.60 10.50 9.79
N HIS A 76 -3.80 9.95 9.61
CA HIS A 76 -4.13 8.63 10.15
C HIS A 76 -5.24 7.95 9.34
N VAL A 77 -5.31 6.63 9.44
CA VAL A 77 -6.40 5.82 8.88
C VAL A 77 -6.85 4.83 9.93
N THR A 78 -8.17 4.79 10.16
CA THR A 78 -8.80 3.80 11.03
C THR A 78 -9.65 2.85 10.21
N PHE A 79 -9.59 1.56 10.51
CA PHE A 79 -10.39 0.54 9.81
C PHE A 79 -10.70 -0.64 10.73
N GLN A 80 -11.68 -1.43 10.32
CA GLN A 80 -11.96 -2.74 10.89
C GLN A 80 -11.68 -3.83 9.85
N VAL A 81 -11.65 -5.07 10.29
CA VAL A 81 -11.55 -6.24 9.40
C VAL A 81 -12.70 -7.22 9.64
N ASN A 82 -13.02 -8.00 8.62
CA ASN A 82 -14.09 -9.00 8.68
C ASN A 82 -13.89 -10.04 9.78
N GLU A 83 -12.65 -10.36 10.12
CA GLU A 83 -12.31 -11.42 11.07
C GLU A 83 -12.64 -11.06 12.52
N TRP A 84 -12.47 -9.79 12.90
CA TRP A 84 -12.74 -9.29 14.26
C TRP A 84 -13.63 -8.05 14.21
N PRO A 85 -14.95 -8.24 14.00
CA PRO A 85 -15.91 -7.14 13.97
C PRO A 85 -15.88 -6.34 15.27
N GLY A 86 -15.83 -5.01 15.15
CA GLY A 86 -15.78 -4.10 16.31
C GLY A 86 -14.38 -3.79 16.82
N LEU A 87 -13.33 -4.49 16.38
CA LEU A 87 -11.95 -4.11 16.67
C LEU A 87 -11.47 -3.10 15.66
N ASN A 88 -11.13 -1.88 16.12
CA ASN A 88 -10.59 -0.83 15.28
C ASN A 88 -9.07 -0.92 15.22
N PHE A 89 -8.52 -0.96 14.02
CA PHE A 89 -7.09 -0.79 13.78
C PHE A 89 -6.82 0.65 13.39
N ASP A 90 -5.79 1.25 13.96
CA ASP A 90 -5.37 2.62 13.68
C ASP A 90 -3.95 2.63 13.14
N LEU A 91 -3.74 3.43 12.09
CA LEU A 91 -2.44 3.66 11.47
C LEU A 91 -2.09 5.13 11.62
N PRO A 92 -0.93 5.48 12.20
CA PRO A 92 -0.48 6.88 12.35
C PRO A 92 0.06 7.44 11.03
N MET A 93 -0.62 7.14 9.92
CA MET A 93 -0.27 7.61 8.59
C MET A 93 -1.52 7.78 7.74
N GLY A 94 -1.55 8.81 6.90
CA GLY A 94 -2.63 9.06 5.96
C GLY A 94 -2.61 8.13 4.75
N GLY A 95 -3.70 8.18 4.00
CA GLY A 95 -3.85 7.46 2.73
C GLY A 95 -4.43 6.04 2.89
N GLU A 96 -5.60 5.82 2.31
CA GLU A 96 -6.30 4.52 2.36
C GLU A 96 -5.50 3.35 1.78
N TYR A 97 -4.51 3.61 0.91
CA TYR A 97 -3.65 2.58 0.33
C TYR A 97 -2.81 1.86 1.41
N ASN A 98 -2.54 2.51 2.55
CA ASN A 98 -1.82 1.91 3.66
C ASN A 98 -2.63 0.81 4.37
N VAL A 99 -3.95 0.81 4.22
CA VAL A 99 -4.79 -0.29 4.72
C VAL A 99 -4.38 -1.62 4.10
N ASN A 100 -4.06 -1.67 2.81
CA ASN A 100 -3.59 -2.91 2.17
C ASN A 100 -2.25 -3.39 2.74
N ASN A 101 -1.36 -2.47 3.11
CA ASN A 101 -0.09 -2.81 3.77
C ASN A 101 -0.34 -3.39 5.16
N ALA A 102 -1.24 -2.78 5.93
CA ALA A 102 -1.64 -3.27 7.25
C ALA A 102 -2.34 -4.64 7.17
N LEU A 103 -3.24 -4.83 6.20
CA LEU A 103 -3.92 -6.12 5.99
C LEU A 103 -2.92 -7.25 5.71
N ALA A 104 -1.86 -6.97 4.94
CA ALA A 104 -0.79 -7.95 4.72
C ALA A 104 -0.11 -8.35 6.05
N ALA A 105 0.22 -7.37 6.89
CA ALA A 105 0.83 -7.60 8.19
C ALA A 105 -0.11 -8.35 9.15
N ILE A 106 -1.39 -7.95 9.20
CA ILE A 106 -2.42 -8.61 10.00
C ILE A 106 -2.61 -10.08 9.56
N MET A 107 -2.67 -10.35 8.25
CA MET A 107 -2.80 -11.72 7.74
C MET A 107 -1.63 -12.59 8.17
N VAL A 108 -0.39 -12.09 8.08
CA VAL A 108 0.80 -12.82 8.54
C VAL A 108 0.75 -13.01 10.06
N GLY A 109 0.41 -11.98 10.82
CA GLY A 109 0.26 -12.06 12.28
C GLY A 109 -0.79 -13.11 12.69
N LYS A 110 -1.93 -13.16 12.00
CA LYS A 110 -2.97 -14.17 12.19
C LYS A 110 -2.43 -15.59 11.95
N LEU A 111 -1.69 -15.80 10.86
CA LEU A 111 -1.08 -17.12 10.56
C LEU A 111 -0.04 -17.53 11.61
N LEU A 112 0.60 -16.58 12.27
CA LEU A 112 1.54 -16.81 13.36
C LEU A 112 0.88 -16.79 14.74
N HIS A 113 -0.46 -16.82 14.81
CA HIS A 113 -1.25 -16.83 16.04
C HIS A 113 -1.01 -15.63 16.97
N VAL A 114 -0.64 -14.47 16.41
CA VAL A 114 -0.56 -13.21 17.17
C VAL A 114 -1.98 -12.78 17.55
N LYS A 115 -2.17 -12.39 18.80
CA LYS A 115 -3.47 -11.90 19.29
C LYS A 115 -3.87 -10.61 18.56
N PRO A 116 -5.16 -10.44 18.22
CA PRO A 116 -5.63 -9.25 17.51
C PRO A 116 -5.27 -7.93 18.20
N GLU A 117 -5.37 -7.90 19.53
CA GLU A 117 -5.06 -6.71 20.33
C GLU A 117 -3.57 -6.34 20.24
N ASN A 118 -2.68 -7.32 20.16
CA ASN A 118 -1.24 -7.08 19.98
C ASN A 118 -0.94 -6.52 18.57
N MET A 119 -1.64 -7.03 17.54
CA MET A 119 -1.52 -6.49 16.19
C MET A 119 -2.06 -5.06 16.11
N GLN A 120 -3.19 -4.79 16.78
CA GLN A 120 -3.76 -3.44 16.91
C GLN A 120 -2.76 -2.49 17.54
N GLN A 121 -2.18 -2.85 18.67
CA GLN A 121 -1.19 -2.04 19.38
C GLN A 121 0.07 -1.79 18.53
N ALA A 122 0.56 -2.83 17.86
CA ALA A 122 1.75 -2.72 17.01
C ALA A 122 1.52 -1.79 15.81
N LEU A 123 0.34 -1.84 15.18
CA LEU A 123 0.00 -0.97 14.05
C LEU A 123 -0.19 0.49 14.49
N ALA A 124 -0.78 0.72 15.66
CA ALA A 124 -0.93 2.07 16.20
C ALA A 124 0.41 2.71 16.59
N GLY A 125 1.41 1.91 16.93
CA GLY A 125 2.76 2.35 17.29
C GLY A 125 3.80 2.24 16.16
N VAL A 126 3.38 2.02 14.90
CA VAL A 126 4.33 1.87 13.80
C VAL A 126 5.07 3.18 13.53
N GLU A 127 6.40 3.10 13.50
CA GLU A 127 7.25 4.20 13.09
C GLU A 127 7.34 4.28 11.57
N LEU A 128 7.14 5.49 11.05
CA LEU A 128 7.21 5.73 9.61
C LEU A 128 8.66 5.75 9.14
N THR A 129 8.92 5.14 8.00
CA THR A 129 10.18 5.37 7.30
C THR A 129 10.22 6.82 6.82
N ALA A 130 11.30 7.53 7.13
CA ALA A 130 11.50 8.91 6.69
C ALA A 130 11.23 9.08 5.18
N ASN A 131 10.65 10.20 4.81
CA ASN A 131 10.30 10.55 3.44
C ASN A 131 9.30 9.59 2.74
N ARG A 132 8.46 8.92 3.54
CA ARG A 132 7.33 8.12 3.01
C ARG A 132 6.01 8.63 3.60
N ALA A 133 5.34 9.51 2.86
CA ALA A 133 4.12 10.20 3.28
C ALA A 133 4.25 10.84 4.69
N GLU A 134 5.43 11.35 4.99
CA GLU A 134 5.80 11.93 6.28
C GLU A 134 5.32 13.38 6.36
N TRP A 135 4.65 13.74 7.46
CA TRP A 135 4.28 15.13 7.74
C TRP A 135 5.38 15.84 8.52
N ILE A 136 5.90 16.92 7.95
CA ILE A 136 6.95 17.75 8.51
C ILE A 136 6.39 19.17 8.71
N GLN A 137 6.67 19.76 9.87
CA GLN A 137 6.37 21.17 10.12
C GLN A 137 7.54 22.03 9.63
N GLY A 138 7.27 22.94 8.73
CA GLY A 138 8.27 23.92 8.28
C GLY A 138 8.43 25.10 9.24
N ASP A 139 9.52 25.84 9.09
CA ASP A 139 9.90 26.94 10.00
C ASP A 139 8.96 28.14 9.94
N ALA A 140 8.28 28.38 8.82
CA ALA A 140 7.31 29.46 8.64
C ALA A 140 5.86 29.02 8.91
N GLY A 141 5.66 27.82 9.44
CA GLY A 141 4.35 27.31 9.82
C GLY A 141 3.64 26.50 8.73
N GLU A 142 4.32 26.24 7.61
CA GLU A 142 3.82 25.36 6.54
C GLU A 142 3.83 23.90 6.98
N ALA A 143 2.79 23.15 6.57
CA ALA A 143 2.75 21.69 6.68
C ALA A 143 3.24 21.07 5.38
N ILE A 144 4.29 20.26 5.47
CA ILE A 144 4.94 19.62 4.31
C ILE A 144 4.64 18.13 4.36
N LEU A 145 4.06 17.58 3.29
CA LEU A 145 3.91 16.14 3.11
C LEU A 145 5.07 15.64 2.24
N SER A 146 6.05 14.99 2.87
CA SER A 146 7.23 14.46 2.19
C SER A 146 7.02 13.02 1.77
N ASP A 147 7.15 12.71 0.47
CA ASP A 147 7.10 11.36 -0.11
C ASP A 147 8.17 11.21 -1.19
N VAL A 148 9.39 11.59 -0.86
CA VAL A 148 10.49 11.72 -1.83
C VAL A 148 11.43 10.51 -1.88
N TYR A 149 11.15 9.44 -1.15
CA TYR A 149 11.99 8.24 -1.12
C TYR A 149 12.05 7.53 -2.48
N ASN A 150 10.91 7.33 -3.12
CA ASN A 150 10.79 6.75 -4.46
C ASN A 150 9.48 7.19 -5.10
N SER A 151 9.51 7.48 -6.38
CA SER A 151 8.38 8.05 -7.11
C SER A 151 7.95 7.14 -8.24
N ASN A 152 6.66 6.84 -8.31
CA ASN A 152 6.03 6.21 -9.45
C ASN A 152 4.61 6.78 -9.65
N PRO A 153 4.03 6.67 -10.85
CA PRO A 153 2.76 7.34 -11.18
C PRO A 153 1.62 7.01 -10.23
N THR A 154 1.53 5.75 -9.81
CA THR A 154 0.47 5.29 -8.90
C THR A 154 0.64 5.89 -7.50
N ALA A 155 1.85 5.88 -6.95
CA ALA A 155 2.15 6.43 -5.62
C ALA A 155 1.92 7.94 -5.60
N VAL A 156 2.48 8.68 -6.56
CA VAL A 156 2.32 10.15 -6.68
C VAL A 156 0.85 10.54 -6.75
N LYS A 157 0.06 9.84 -7.55
CA LYS A 157 -1.39 10.09 -7.64
C LYS A 157 -2.11 9.91 -6.30
N GLN A 158 -1.70 8.92 -5.51
CA GLN A 158 -2.30 8.70 -4.18
C GLN A 158 -1.90 9.79 -3.19
N VAL A 159 -0.64 10.21 -3.19
CA VAL A 159 -0.16 11.29 -2.31
C VAL A 159 -0.82 12.62 -2.65
N ILE A 160 -0.95 12.96 -3.94
CA ILE A 160 -1.67 14.17 -4.38
C ILE A 160 -3.13 14.13 -3.94
N LYS A 161 -3.80 12.98 -4.05
CA LYS A 161 -5.16 12.83 -3.54
C LYS A 161 -5.23 13.06 -2.04
N THR A 162 -4.29 12.52 -1.27
CA THR A 162 -4.21 12.75 0.17
C THR A 162 -4.00 14.23 0.47
N LEU A 163 -3.07 14.91 -0.21
CA LEU A 163 -2.84 16.35 -0.06
C LEU A 163 -4.12 17.17 -0.35
N ALA A 164 -4.88 16.79 -1.37
CA ALA A 164 -6.12 17.47 -1.74
C ALA A 164 -7.22 17.36 -0.67
N THR A 165 -7.17 16.38 0.23
CA THR A 165 -8.13 16.24 1.33
C THR A 165 -7.80 17.09 2.55
N VAL A 166 -6.62 17.68 2.61
CA VAL A 166 -6.18 18.51 3.74
C VAL A 166 -6.95 19.82 3.75
N LYS A 167 -7.62 20.10 4.86
CA LYS A 167 -8.29 21.38 5.05
C LYS A 167 -7.28 22.44 5.47
N THR A 168 -7.16 23.51 4.69
CA THR A 168 -6.27 24.63 4.97
C THR A 168 -6.87 25.94 4.50
N ASN A 169 -6.50 27.03 5.15
CA ASN A 169 -6.80 28.39 4.67
C ASN A 169 -5.74 28.89 3.66
N GLY A 170 -4.66 28.14 3.50
CA GLY A 170 -3.56 28.43 2.58
C GLY A 170 -3.75 27.73 1.22
N ARG A 171 -2.69 27.73 0.44
CA ARG A 171 -2.65 27.06 -0.88
C ARG A 171 -2.11 25.65 -0.73
N HIS A 172 -2.65 24.71 -1.50
CA HIS A 172 -1.99 23.44 -1.75
C HIS A 172 -0.95 23.63 -2.86
N ILE A 173 0.28 23.25 -2.58
CA ILE A 173 1.40 23.35 -3.51
C ILE A 173 2.01 21.96 -3.63
N ALA A 174 2.10 21.43 -4.85
CA ALA A 174 2.79 20.18 -5.13
C ALA A 174 4.14 20.49 -5.78
N VAL A 175 5.22 19.93 -5.23
CA VAL A 175 6.56 19.96 -5.83
C VAL A 175 6.87 18.54 -6.27
N LEU A 176 6.95 18.32 -7.58
CA LEU A 176 7.13 17.00 -8.17
C LEU A 176 8.51 16.92 -8.83
N GLY A 177 9.25 15.87 -8.50
CA GLY A 177 10.49 15.51 -9.16
C GLY A 177 10.27 14.53 -10.32
N ASP A 178 11.37 14.13 -10.94
CA ASP A 178 11.35 13.12 -12.00
C ASP A 178 10.96 11.74 -11.45
N MET A 179 10.27 10.98 -12.28
CA MET A 179 10.02 9.56 -12.06
C MET A 179 10.95 8.77 -12.98
N LEU A 180 11.82 7.97 -12.35
CA LEU A 180 12.77 7.12 -13.07
C LEU A 180 12.12 5.76 -13.41
N GLU A 181 12.76 4.99 -14.28
CA GLU A 181 12.40 3.61 -14.60
C GLU A 181 11.02 3.42 -15.24
N LEU A 182 10.52 4.46 -15.94
CA LEU A 182 9.24 4.40 -16.67
C LEU A 182 9.40 3.99 -18.15
N GLY A 183 10.65 3.96 -18.68
CA GLY A 183 10.92 3.62 -20.08
C GLY A 183 10.13 4.50 -21.04
N ASP A 184 9.53 3.90 -22.07
CA ASP A 184 8.73 4.59 -23.09
C ASP A 184 7.50 5.32 -22.51
N ALA A 185 7.00 4.90 -21.36
CA ALA A 185 5.90 5.57 -20.67
C ALA A 185 6.31 6.89 -20.00
N SER A 186 7.60 7.23 -19.94
CA SER A 186 8.12 8.40 -19.23
C SER A 186 7.53 9.72 -19.71
N ALA A 187 7.41 9.91 -21.02
CA ALA A 187 6.89 11.15 -21.61
C ALA A 187 5.41 11.37 -21.26
N ASP A 188 4.59 10.31 -21.31
CA ASP A 188 3.16 10.37 -21.00
C ASP A 188 2.92 10.59 -19.50
N ARG A 189 3.70 9.95 -18.64
CA ARG A 189 3.51 10.00 -17.19
C ARG A 189 4.12 11.23 -16.52
N LYS A 190 5.11 11.87 -17.15
CA LYS A 190 5.69 13.14 -16.70
C LYS A 190 4.89 14.35 -17.13
N SER A 191 4.02 14.23 -18.14
CA SER A 191 3.12 15.30 -18.53
C SER A 191 1.98 15.40 -17.51
N THR A 192 2.21 16.19 -16.47
CA THR A 192 1.18 16.54 -15.47
C THR A 192 0.14 17.45 -16.11
N ARG A 193 -0.89 16.87 -16.68
CA ARG A 193 -2.17 17.58 -16.82
C ARG A 193 -2.89 17.43 -15.48
N LEU A 194 -2.71 18.43 -14.63
CA LEU A 194 -3.57 18.69 -13.49
C LEU A 194 -4.93 19.20 -13.98
#